data_d1133bdcc53e50bcf0e371b3b53a70aa
#
_entry.id   d1133bdcc53e50bcf0e371b3b53a70aa
#
_cell.length_a   1.000
_cell.length_b   1.000
_cell.length_c   1.000
_cell.angle_alpha   90.00
_cell.angle_beta   90.00
_cell.angle_gamma   90.00
#
_symmetry.space_group_name_H-M   'P 1'
#
loop_
_entity.id
_entity.type
_entity.pdbx_description
1 polymer ?
#
loop_
_entity_poly.entity_id
_entity_poly.type
_entity_poly.pdbx_seq_one_letter_code
_entity_poly.pdbx_strand_id
1 'polypeptide(L)'
;MNCEKSALPQRWAQCILLPKFNPLNMTSFSDLTGAVTKDIQTTLTAQEAFNWLVAGHDRFKSESPRSRSRAEMLEGAAGGQFPYAAVLGCIDSRAPIEQIFDAQIGDLFVARVAGNVVNPDVLGSLEYACKYAGTKVILILGHTSCGAVGAAWGGVEDGNITGLLAKIKPAVDTVQAKVGSEATPDNLNACVAENVHVACDALRAQSDILAGLEKDGTIVIAGAVYNVAKGEVEFLTKP
;
A
#
# COMPACT_ATOMS: atom_id res chain seq x y z
N MET A 1 -22.14 -16.63 27.57
CA MET A 1 -22.72 -16.05 26.32
C MET A 1 -21.65 -16.18 25.26
N ASN A 2 -21.81 -17.14 24.34
CA ASN A 2 -20.84 -17.49 23.31
C ASN A 2 -20.88 -16.42 22.20
N CYS A 3 -19.77 -15.75 21.96
CA CYS A 3 -19.59 -14.89 20.80
C CYS A 3 -19.26 -15.80 19.61
N GLU A 4 -20.25 -16.08 18.78
CA GLU A 4 -20.04 -16.77 17.50
C GLU A 4 -19.22 -15.87 16.59
N LYS A 5 -18.04 -16.36 16.21
CA LYS A 5 -17.16 -15.76 15.21
C LYS A 5 -17.87 -15.87 13.85
N SER A 6 -18.28 -14.74 13.28
CA SER A 6 -18.72 -14.67 11.89
C SER A 6 -17.55 -15.09 11.00
N ALA A 7 -17.71 -16.20 10.30
CA ALA A 7 -16.70 -16.76 9.43
C ALA A 7 -16.56 -15.89 8.17
N LEU A 8 -15.42 -15.25 8.01
CA LEU A 8 -14.97 -14.70 6.72
C LEU A 8 -14.88 -15.83 5.67
N PRO A 9 -15.18 -15.55 4.38
CA PRO A 9 -15.11 -16.56 3.34
C PRO A 9 -13.72 -17.22 3.29
N GLN A 10 -13.67 -18.53 3.05
CA GLN A 10 -12.44 -19.37 3.06
C GLN A 10 -11.29 -18.90 2.15
N ARG A 11 -11.55 -18.01 1.19
CA ARG A 11 -10.54 -17.35 0.34
C ARG A 11 -9.58 -16.46 1.15
N TRP A 12 -9.95 -16.07 2.36
CA TRP A 12 -9.20 -15.18 3.26
C TRP A 12 -8.44 -15.92 4.37
N ALA A 13 -8.63 -17.22 4.49
CA ALA A 13 -8.14 -18.01 5.63
C ALA A 13 -6.70 -18.56 5.47
N GLN A 14 -5.98 -18.20 4.41
CA GLN A 14 -4.55 -18.51 4.34
C GLN A 14 -3.75 -17.45 5.10
N CYS A 15 -3.82 -17.50 6.42
CA CYS A 15 -2.84 -16.89 7.31
C CYS A 15 -1.51 -17.65 7.11
N ILE A 16 -0.72 -17.24 6.12
CA ILE A 16 0.61 -17.78 5.90
C ILE A 16 1.47 -17.28 7.06
N LEU A 17 1.94 -18.21 7.89
CA LEU A 17 2.96 -17.98 8.90
C LEU A 17 4.15 -17.28 8.23
N LEU A 18 4.44 -16.04 8.66
CA LEU A 18 5.63 -15.34 8.23
C LEU A 18 6.85 -16.24 8.48
N PRO A 19 7.76 -16.41 7.53
CA PRO A 19 9.06 -16.96 7.85
C PRO A 19 9.63 -16.10 8.97
N LYS A 20 10.15 -16.74 10.03
CA LYS A 20 10.78 -16.04 11.15
C LYS A 20 11.82 -15.09 10.58
N PHE A 21 11.60 -13.80 10.75
CA PHE A 21 12.51 -12.74 10.35
C PHE A 21 13.90 -13.07 10.92
N ASN A 22 14.87 -13.29 10.04
CA ASN A 22 16.27 -13.47 10.45
C ASN A 22 16.99 -12.14 10.21
N PRO A 23 17.28 -11.35 11.27
CA PRO A 23 17.88 -10.03 11.13
C PRO A 23 19.34 -10.05 10.63
N LEU A 24 19.95 -11.23 10.46
CA LEU A 24 21.39 -11.37 10.22
C LEU A 24 21.83 -11.25 8.75
N ASN A 25 20.91 -11.09 7.78
CA ASN A 25 21.24 -10.93 6.35
C ASN A 25 20.83 -9.58 5.75
N MET A 26 20.45 -8.60 6.56
CA MET A 26 20.25 -7.26 6.08
C MET A 26 21.57 -6.50 6.15
N THR A 27 22.07 -6.05 4.99
CA THR A 27 22.78 -4.76 4.96
C THR A 27 21.80 -3.78 5.59
N SER A 28 22.07 -3.41 6.84
CA SER A 28 20.99 -2.97 7.71
C SER A 28 20.50 -1.61 7.24
N PHE A 29 19.25 -1.55 6.76
CA PHE A 29 18.52 -0.29 6.60
C PHE A 29 18.54 0.53 7.91
N SER A 30 18.82 -0.10 9.06
CA SER A 30 19.05 0.53 10.36
C SER A 30 20.24 1.49 10.39
N ASP A 31 21.24 1.29 9.51
CA ASP A 31 22.48 2.08 9.53
C ASP A 31 22.45 3.25 8.54
N LEU A 32 21.34 3.45 7.83
CA LEU A 32 21.18 4.53 6.88
C LEU A 32 21.02 5.87 7.62
N THR A 33 21.98 6.75 7.50
CA THR A 33 21.94 8.12 8.06
C THR A 33 21.42 9.15 7.06
N GLY A 34 21.65 8.92 5.76
CA GLY A 34 21.22 9.74 4.64
C GLY A 34 20.07 9.14 3.82
N ALA A 35 19.83 9.63 2.60
CA ALA A 35 18.85 9.10 1.67
C ALA A 35 19.27 7.72 1.11
N VAL A 36 18.28 6.95 0.60
CA VAL A 36 18.56 5.74 -0.16
C VAL A 36 19.37 6.10 -1.40
N THR A 37 20.48 5.39 -1.63
CA THR A 37 21.35 5.60 -2.80
C THR A 37 21.00 4.61 -3.91
N LYS A 38 21.49 4.90 -5.13
CA LYS A 38 21.35 4.00 -6.28
C LYS A 38 21.92 2.61 -6.00
N ASP A 39 23.08 2.53 -5.37
CA ASP A 39 23.74 1.26 -5.07
C ASP A 39 22.91 0.43 -4.12
N ILE A 40 22.37 1.03 -3.07
CA ILE A 40 21.45 0.37 -2.12
C ILE A 40 20.21 -0.13 -2.85
N GLN A 41 19.52 0.74 -3.61
CA GLN A 41 18.31 0.35 -4.33
C GLN A 41 18.55 -0.79 -5.32
N THR A 42 19.70 -0.76 -6.05
CA THR A 42 20.03 -1.75 -7.05
C THR A 42 20.29 -3.13 -6.44
N THR A 43 20.86 -3.18 -5.23
CA THR A 43 21.13 -4.44 -4.52
C THR A 43 19.91 -5.05 -3.86
N LEU A 44 18.83 -4.26 -3.63
CA LEU A 44 17.61 -4.76 -3.01
C LEU A 44 16.85 -5.68 -3.96
N THR A 45 16.41 -6.81 -3.43
CA THR A 45 15.32 -7.60 -4.00
C THR A 45 13.97 -6.97 -3.69
N ALA A 46 12.93 -7.34 -4.45
CA ALA A 46 11.57 -6.89 -4.19
C ALA A 46 11.08 -7.33 -2.79
N GLN A 47 11.45 -8.54 -2.35
CA GLN A 47 11.13 -9.05 -1.01
C GLN A 47 11.79 -8.24 0.11
N GLU A 48 13.06 -7.88 -0.04
CA GLU A 48 13.77 -7.07 0.97
C GLU A 48 13.17 -5.68 1.06
N ALA A 49 12.86 -5.04 -0.08
CA ALA A 49 12.19 -3.75 -0.12
C ALA A 49 10.81 -3.80 0.56
N PHE A 50 10.03 -4.88 0.34
CA PHE A 50 8.76 -5.11 1.05
C PHE A 50 8.98 -5.26 2.57
N ASN A 51 9.99 -6.02 2.99
CA ASN A 51 10.32 -6.19 4.39
C ASN A 51 10.72 -4.85 5.06
N TRP A 52 11.28 -3.91 4.30
CA TRP A 52 11.57 -2.56 4.79
C TRP A 52 10.31 -1.76 5.13
N LEU A 53 9.24 -1.90 4.31
CA LEU A 53 7.93 -1.31 4.64
C LEU A 53 7.37 -1.93 5.92
N VAL A 54 7.41 -3.26 6.04
CA VAL A 54 6.94 -3.96 7.24
C VAL A 54 7.69 -3.48 8.49
N ALA A 55 9.03 -3.47 8.43
CA ALA A 55 9.87 -3.01 9.53
C ALA A 55 9.64 -1.52 9.87
N GLY A 56 9.35 -0.68 8.87
CA GLY A 56 8.97 0.72 9.07
C GLY A 56 7.67 0.84 9.85
N HIS A 57 6.68 0.05 9.48
CA HIS A 57 5.41 0.02 10.19
C HIS A 57 5.56 -0.52 11.64
N ASP A 58 6.41 -1.51 11.87
CA ASP A 58 6.69 -2.01 13.23
C ASP A 58 7.32 -0.92 14.11
N ARG A 59 8.20 -0.07 13.54
CA ARG A 59 8.76 1.09 14.27
C ARG A 59 7.71 2.16 14.55
N PHE A 60 6.81 2.44 13.61
CA PHE A 60 5.67 3.33 13.82
C PHE A 60 4.80 2.84 14.99
N LYS A 61 4.42 1.55 15.00
CA LYS A 61 3.63 0.96 16.09
C LYS A 61 4.31 0.97 17.44
N SER A 62 5.61 0.78 17.47
CA SER A 62 6.41 0.75 18.72
C SER A 62 6.84 2.16 19.16
N GLU A 63 6.39 3.22 18.47
CA GLU A 63 6.79 4.61 18.74
C GLU A 63 8.32 4.81 18.78
N SER A 64 9.04 4.05 17.96
CA SER A 64 10.50 4.03 17.89
C SER A 64 10.99 4.41 16.48
N PRO A 65 10.65 5.61 15.97
CA PRO A 65 11.04 6.03 14.64
C PRO A 65 12.56 6.17 14.52
N ARG A 66 13.08 5.93 13.32
CA ARG A 66 14.50 6.13 13.05
C ARG A 66 14.86 7.61 13.07
N SER A 67 15.97 7.91 13.72
CA SER A 67 16.57 9.24 13.63
C SER A 67 17.56 9.28 12.48
N ARG A 68 17.29 10.12 11.45
CA ARG A 68 18.18 10.35 10.31
C ARG A 68 18.48 11.83 10.17
N SER A 69 19.68 12.15 9.73
CA SER A 69 20.09 13.53 9.50
C SER A 69 19.35 14.14 8.32
N ARG A 70 18.52 15.14 8.55
CA ARG A 70 17.84 15.86 7.47
C ARG A 70 18.84 16.47 6.48
N ALA A 71 19.96 17.00 6.96
CA ALA A 71 20.99 17.60 6.11
C ALA A 71 21.60 16.55 5.18
N GLU A 72 21.98 15.38 5.70
CA GLU A 72 22.54 14.28 4.91
C GLU A 72 21.52 13.73 3.91
N MET A 73 20.24 13.64 4.28
CA MET A 73 19.19 13.21 3.35
C MET A 73 19.01 14.19 2.20
N LEU A 74 18.99 15.50 2.48
CA LEU A 74 18.86 16.54 1.45
C LEU A 74 20.08 16.54 0.53
N GLU A 75 21.28 16.44 1.07
CA GLU A 75 22.52 16.36 0.29
C GLU A 75 22.53 15.10 -0.59
N GLY A 76 22.22 13.94 -0.03
CA GLY A 76 22.18 12.67 -0.76
C GLY A 76 21.10 12.63 -1.84
N ALA A 77 19.96 13.28 -1.65
CA ALA A 77 18.87 13.33 -2.62
C ALA A 77 19.02 14.41 -3.69
N ALA A 78 19.93 15.39 -3.52
CA ALA A 78 20.04 16.53 -4.45
C ALA A 78 20.45 16.11 -5.87
N GLY A 79 21.21 15.04 -6.02
CA GLY A 79 21.70 14.52 -7.31
C GLY A 79 20.78 13.50 -7.97
N GLY A 80 19.71 13.04 -7.30
CA GLY A 80 18.78 12.03 -7.79
C GLY A 80 17.97 11.40 -6.65
N GLN A 81 16.99 10.57 -7.02
CA GLN A 81 16.16 9.88 -6.06
C GLN A 81 16.07 8.38 -6.38
N PHE A 82 16.13 7.55 -5.35
CA PHE A 82 16.18 6.10 -5.48
C PHE A 82 15.21 5.42 -4.49
N PRO A 83 13.90 5.76 -4.52
CA PRO A 83 12.92 5.21 -3.60
C PRO A 83 12.82 3.69 -3.73
N TYR A 84 12.81 3.00 -2.59
CA TYR A 84 12.71 1.54 -2.61
C TYR A 84 11.29 1.03 -2.87
N ALA A 85 10.27 1.84 -2.57
CA ALA A 85 8.87 1.50 -2.78
C ALA A 85 8.05 2.68 -3.31
N ALA A 86 6.92 2.36 -3.95
CA ALA A 86 5.86 3.29 -4.33
C ALA A 86 4.57 2.89 -3.61
N VAL A 87 3.87 3.85 -3.01
CA VAL A 87 2.62 3.59 -2.30
C VAL A 87 1.49 4.39 -2.94
N LEU A 88 0.43 3.70 -3.37
CA LEU A 88 -0.83 4.33 -3.76
C LEU A 88 -1.80 4.27 -2.57
N GLY A 89 -2.14 5.43 -2.02
CA GLY A 89 -3.07 5.54 -0.91
C GLY A 89 -4.20 6.54 -1.12
N CYS A 90 -5.10 6.60 -0.15
CA CYS A 90 -6.17 7.59 -0.13
C CYS A 90 -5.64 8.98 0.24
N ILE A 91 -6.39 10.04 -0.17
CA ILE A 91 -6.14 11.41 0.27
C ILE A 91 -6.51 11.65 1.75
N ASP A 92 -7.07 10.67 2.45
CA ASP A 92 -7.51 10.79 3.84
C ASP A 92 -6.37 11.28 4.74
N SER A 93 -6.60 12.39 5.45
CA SER A 93 -5.60 13.05 6.28
C SER A 93 -5.15 12.22 7.50
N ARG A 94 -5.93 11.19 7.88
CA ARG A 94 -5.61 10.28 8.99
C ARG A 94 -4.67 9.15 8.60
N ALA A 95 -4.35 9.00 7.29
CA ALA A 95 -3.45 7.99 6.76
C ALA A 95 -2.18 8.62 6.14
N PRO A 96 -1.29 9.21 6.97
CA PRO A 96 -0.04 9.81 6.50
C PRO A 96 0.97 8.70 6.17
N ILE A 97 1.07 8.34 4.90
CA ILE A 97 1.79 7.16 4.41
C ILE A 97 3.23 7.11 4.88
N GLU A 98 3.96 8.21 4.76
CA GLU A 98 5.36 8.30 5.15
C GLU A 98 5.55 8.03 6.65
N GLN A 99 4.63 8.53 7.49
CA GLN A 99 4.68 8.27 8.93
C GLN A 99 4.34 6.82 9.26
N ILE A 100 3.30 6.26 8.61
CA ILE A 100 2.84 4.87 8.83
C ILE A 100 3.98 3.87 8.57
N PHE A 101 4.88 4.18 7.62
CA PHE A 101 6.00 3.31 7.27
C PHE A 101 7.36 3.83 7.77
N ASP A 102 7.38 4.81 8.69
CA ASP A 102 8.61 5.43 9.20
C ASP A 102 9.59 5.77 8.05
N ALA A 103 9.02 6.27 6.96
CA ALA A 103 9.75 6.65 5.75
C ALA A 103 10.10 8.14 5.78
N GLN A 104 11.23 8.48 5.17
CA GLN A 104 11.79 9.82 5.18
C GLN A 104 12.12 10.28 3.76
N ILE A 105 12.80 11.41 3.62
CA ILE A 105 13.12 12.03 2.33
C ILE A 105 13.84 11.02 1.43
N GLY A 106 13.26 10.76 0.25
CA GLY A 106 13.85 9.88 -0.77
C GLY A 106 13.55 8.39 -0.63
N ASP A 107 12.82 7.97 0.41
CA ASP A 107 12.53 6.55 0.66
C ASP A 107 11.38 6.01 -0.20
N LEU A 108 10.31 6.79 -0.38
CA LEU A 108 9.08 6.37 -1.07
C LEU A 108 8.69 7.33 -2.19
N PHE A 109 8.11 6.79 -3.26
CA PHE A 109 7.13 7.52 -4.06
C PHE A 109 5.75 7.37 -3.42
N VAL A 110 4.99 8.45 -3.36
CA VAL A 110 3.63 8.43 -2.80
C VAL A 110 2.66 9.06 -3.79
N ALA A 111 1.71 8.25 -4.27
CA ALA A 111 0.56 8.70 -5.04
C ALA A 111 -0.68 8.67 -4.14
N ARG A 112 -1.50 9.72 -4.16
CA ARG A 112 -2.71 9.80 -3.33
C ARG A 112 -3.90 10.26 -4.15
N VAL A 113 -4.96 9.46 -4.09
CA VAL A 113 -6.26 9.76 -4.68
C VAL A 113 -7.36 9.19 -3.81
N ALA A 114 -8.52 9.85 -3.70
CA ALA A 114 -9.63 9.37 -2.88
C ALA A 114 -9.97 7.90 -3.22
N GLY A 115 -10.06 7.06 -2.18
CA GLY A 115 -10.32 5.62 -2.34
C GLY A 115 -9.20 4.83 -3.00
N ASN A 116 -7.96 5.35 -3.06
CA ASN A 116 -6.79 4.67 -3.63
C ASN A 116 -7.04 3.99 -5.00
N VAL A 117 -7.88 4.63 -5.83
CA VAL A 117 -8.27 4.09 -7.14
C VAL A 117 -7.16 4.25 -8.18
N VAL A 118 -7.11 3.33 -9.15
CA VAL A 118 -6.21 3.42 -10.29
C VAL A 118 -6.84 4.32 -11.38
N ASN A 119 -6.03 5.22 -11.93
CA ASN A 119 -6.36 6.03 -13.11
C ASN A 119 -5.11 6.17 -14.00
N PRO A 120 -5.23 6.69 -15.23
CA PRO A 120 -4.08 6.76 -16.14
C PRO A 120 -2.86 7.49 -15.59
N ASP A 121 -3.07 8.60 -14.85
CA ASP A 121 -1.96 9.39 -14.31
C ASP A 121 -1.24 8.67 -13.17
N VAL A 122 -1.99 8.00 -12.28
CA VAL A 122 -1.45 7.12 -11.24
C VAL A 122 -0.69 5.97 -11.88
N LEU A 123 -1.29 5.32 -12.89
CA LEU A 123 -0.69 4.19 -13.58
C LEU A 123 0.65 4.58 -14.21
N GLY A 124 0.68 5.65 -15.01
CA GLY A 124 1.89 6.16 -15.62
C GLY A 124 2.96 6.57 -14.59
N SER A 125 2.55 7.11 -13.44
CA SER A 125 3.47 7.46 -12.34
C SER A 125 4.10 6.21 -11.73
N LEU A 126 3.33 5.15 -11.52
CA LEU A 126 3.84 3.87 -10.98
C LEU A 126 4.72 3.14 -12.00
N GLU A 127 4.40 3.19 -13.29
CA GLU A 127 5.25 2.69 -14.37
C GLU A 127 6.61 3.41 -14.38
N TYR A 128 6.60 4.74 -14.29
CA TYR A 128 7.82 5.52 -14.18
C TYR A 128 8.63 5.12 -12.94
N ALA A 129 7.99 5.02 -11.78
CA ALA A 129 8.63 4.64 -10.52
C ALA A 129 9.35 3.30 -10.63
N CYS A 130 8.71 2.30 -11.23
CA CYS A 130 9.29 0.95 -11.33
C CYS A 130 10.30 0.82 -12.48
N LYS A 131 9.93 1.24 -13.70
CA LYS A 131 10.72 1.01 -14.89
C LYS A 131 11.94 1.93 -15.00
N TYR A 132 11.80 3.20 -14.63
CA TYR A 132 12.85 4.21 -14.84
C TYR A 132 13.55 4.60 -13.54
N ALA A 133 12.83 4.68 -12.41
CA ALA A 133 13.43 5.02 -11.12
C ALA A 133 13.87 3.80 -10.29
N GLY A 134 13.56 2.56 -10.73
CA GLY A 134 14.09 1.33 -10.13
C GLY A 134 13.42 0.89 -8.84
N THR A 135 12.24 1.42 -8.53
CA THR A 135 11.43 1.04 -7.35
C THR A 135 11.06 -0.44 -7.40
N LYS A 136 11.14 -1.12 -6.26
CA LYS A 136 10.99 -2.58 -6.13
C LYS A 136 9.62 -3.05 -5.67
N VAL A 137 8.83 -2.16 -5.05
CA VAL A 137 7.53 -2.49 -4.48
C VAL A 137 6.49 -1.47 -4.91
N ILE A 138 5.32 -1.93 -5.31
CA ILE A 138 4.10 -1.13 -5.32
C ILE A 138 3.19 -1.64 -4.21
N LEU A 139 2.85 -0.76 -3.25
CA LEU A 139 1.88 -1.06 -2.21
C LEU A 139 0.61 -0.26 -2.44
N ILE A 140 -0.53 -0.95 -2.57
CA ILE A 140 -1.86 -0.32 -2.52
C ILE A 140 -2.30 -0.29 -1.07
N LEU A 141 -2.45 0.91 -0.51
CA LEU A 141 -2.83 1.12 0.88
C LEU A 141 -4.25 1.67 0.99
N GLY A 142 -5.20 0.80 1.29
CA GLY A 142 -6.53 1.18 1.76
C GLY A 142 -6.51 1.59 3.24
N HIS A 143 -7.63 2.10 3.73
CA HIS A 143 -7.76 2.40 5.17
C HIS A 143 -9.20 2.20 5.64
N THR A 144 -9.38 1.82 6.89
CA THR A 144 -10.72 1.66 7.49
C THR A 144 -11.48 3.00 7.51
N SER A 145 -12.81 2.93 7.47
CA SER A 145 -13.68 4.11 7.49
C SER A 145 -13.38 5.08 6.33
N CYS A 146 -13.08 4.57 5.13
CA CYS A 146 -12.81 5.37 3.95
C CYS A 146 -14.08 6.04 3.43
N GLY A 147 -14.09 7.39 3.39
CA GLY A 147 -15.24 8.16 2.93
C GLY A 147 -15.62 7.90 1.48
N ALA A 148 -14.62 7.69 0.58
CA ALA A 148 -14.88 7.39 -0.82
C ALA A 148 -15.54 6.00 -1.00
N VAL A 149 -15.12 4.99 -0.22
CA VAL A 149 -15.75 3.67 -0.23
C VAL A 149 -17.18 3.75 0.30
N GLY A 150 -17.41 4.49 1.40
CA GLY A 150 -18.76 4.70 1.93
C GLY A 150 -19.68 5.43 0.93
N ALA A 151 -19.17 6.45 0.24
CA ALA A 151 -19.90 7.17 -0.80
C ALA A 151 -20.25 6.26 -2.01
N ALA A 152 -19.29 5.43 -2.45
CA ALA A 152 -19.53 4.45 -3.52
C ALA A 152 -20.56 3.41 -3.10
N TRP A 153 -20.49 2.92 -1.86
CA TRP A 153 -21.47 1.98 -1.29
C TRP A 153 -22.89 2.55 -1.27
N GLY A 154 -23.03 3.84 -0.93
CA GLY A 154 -24.30 4.55 -0.91
C GLY A 154 -24.78 5.04 -2.28
N GLY A 155 -24.03 4.81 -3.36
CA GLY A 155 -24.42 5.24 -4.72
C GLY A 155 -24.41 6.76 -4.91
N VAL A 156 -23.50 7.49 -4.27
CA VAL A 156 -23.39 8.94 -4.40
C VAL A 156 -23.00 9.33 -5.83
N GLU A 157 -23.73 10.27 -6.41
CA GLU A 157 -23.45 10.85 -7.72
C GLU A 157 -23.37 12.38 -7.59
N ASP A 158 -22.19 12.95 -7.89
CA ASP A 158 -22.00 14.40 -7.90
C ASP A 158 -20.73 14.76 -8.68
N GLY A 159 -20.85 15.62 -9.67
CA GLY A 159 -19.75 16.17 -10.44
C GLY A 159 -18.67 15.14 -10.82
N ASN A 160 -17.42 15.47 -10.56
CA ASN A 160 -16.28 14.57 -10.82
C ASN A 160 -16.20 13.39 -9.83
N ILE A 161 -16.91 13.46 -8.69
CA ILE A 161 -16.97 12.39 -7.69
C ILE A 161 -17.58 11.15 -8.31
N THR A 162 -18.62 11.27 -9.12
CA THR A 162 -19.28 10.16 -9.82
C THR A 162 -18.27 9.28 -10.58
N GLY A 163 -17.42 9.89 -11.41
CA GLY A 163 -16.41 9.15 -12.18
C GLY A 163 -15.32 8.51 -11.35
N LEU A 164 -15.01 9.11 -10.20
CA LEU A 164 -14.07 8.53 -9.23
C LEU A 164 -14.68 7.31 -8.53
N LEU A 165 -15.92 7.44 -8.02
CA LEU A 165 -16.60 6.37 -7.29
C LEU A 165 -16.95 5.18 -8.19
N ALA A 166 -17.18 5.40 -9.47
CA ALA A 166 -17.38 4.32 -10.44
C ALA A 166 -16.21 3.30 -10.48
N LYS A 167 -14.99 3.72 -10.11
CA LYS A 167 -13.81 2.83 -10.02
C LYS A 167 -13.82 1.94 -8.77
N ILE A 168 -14.57 2.33 -7.73
CA ILE A 168 -14.76 1.55 -6.49
C ILE A 168 -15.94 0.59 -6.63
N LYS A 169 -16.87 0.88 -7.54
CA LYS A 169 -18.11 0.11 -7.71
C LYS A 169 -17.89 -1.41 -7.87
N PRO A 170 -16.89 -1.93 -8.59
CA PRO A 170 -16.64 -3.37 -8.65
C PRO A 170 -16.42 -4.02 -7.29
N ALA A 171 -15.74 -3.33 -6.36
CA ALA A 171 -15.56 -3.80 -4.99
C ALA A 171 -16.88 -3.78 -4.22
N VAL A 172 -17.68 -2.73 -4.37
CA VAL A 172 -19.02 -2.62 -3.76
C VAL A 172 -19.91 -3.77 -4.23
N ASP A 173 -20.00 -4.00 -5.53
CA ASP A 173 -20.84 -5.05 -6.12
C ASP A 173 -20.43 -6.44 -5.61
N THR A 174 -19.12 -6.69 -5.53
CA THR A 174 -18.56 -7.96 -5.03
C THR A 174 -18.94 -8.20 -3.58
N VAL A 175 -18.86 -7.18 -2.72
CA VAL A 175 -19.13 -7.34 -1.29
C VAL A 175 -20.64 -7.35 -1.03
N GLN A 176 -21.43 -6.46 -1.64
CA GLN A 176 -22.88 -6.44 -1.49
C GLN A 176 -23.54 -7.76 -1.94
N ALA A 177 -23.03 -8.41 -2.95
CA ALA A 177 -23.50 -9.73 -3.38
C ALA A 177 -23.34 -10.81 -2.29
N LYS A 178 -22.40 -10.63 -1.36
CA LYS A 178 -22.11 -11.60 -0.28
C LYS A 178 -22.82 -11.28 1.02
N VAL A 179 -22.93 -9.97 1.38
CA VAL A 179 -23.37 -9.53 2.72
C VAL A 179 -24.61 -8.65 2.69
N GLY A 180 -25.16 -8.37 1.51
CA GLY A 180 -26.29 -7.43 1.34
C GLY A 180 -25.84 -5.97 1.30
N SER A 181 -26.82 -5.05 1.18
CA SER A 181 -26.57 -3.63 0.96
C SER A 181 -26.51 -2.79 2.25
N GLU A 182 -26.63 -3.41 3.44
CA GLU A 182 -26.56 -2.67 4.71
C GLU A 182 -25.15 -2.10 4.92
N ALA A 183 -25.06 -0.79 5.17
CA ALA A 183 -23.80 -0.07 5.33
C ALA A 183 -23.27 -0.18 6.79
N THR A 184 -23.04 -1.39 7.27
CA THR A 184 -22.40 -1.59 8.57
C THR A 184 -20.90 -1.27 8.48
N PRO A 185 -20.24 -0.88 9.60
CA PRO A 185 -18.79 -0.66 9.61
C PRO A 185 -18.00 -1.87 9.09
N ASP A 186 -18.43 -3.08 9.39
CA ASP A 186 -17.77 -4.32 8.95
C ASP A 186 -17.91 -4.53 7.45
N ASN A 187 -19.10 -4.30 6.89
CA ASN A 187 -19.35 -4.41 5.44
C ASN A 187 -18.55 -3.34 4.67
N LEU A 188 -18.48 -2.12 5.18
CA LEU A 188 -17.70 -1.05 4.58
C LEU A 188 -16.20 -1.34 4.63
N ASN A 189 -15.69 -1.88 5.74
CA ASN A 189 -14.29 -2.27 5.86
C ASN A 189 -13.96 -3.49 4.98
N ALA A 190 -14.88 -4.45 4.83
CA ALA A 190 -14.74 -5.52 3.85
C ALA A 190 -14.65 -4.98 2.42
N CYS A 191 -15.45 -3.94 2.10
CA CYS A 191 -15.37 -3.26 0.81
C CYS A 191 -14.06 -2.50 0.62
N VAL A 192 -13.48 -1.91 1.67
CA VAL A 192 -12.12 -1.32 1.62
C VAL A 192 -11.10 -2.37 1.22
N ALA A 193 -11.10 -3.54 1.85
CA ALA A 193 -10.17 -4.63 1.53
C ALA A 193 -10.36 -5.13 0.09
N GLU A 194 -11.60 -5.33 -0.35
CA GLU A 194 -11.90 -5.70 -1.73
C GLU A 194 -11.45 -4.64 -2.75
N ASN A 195 -11.61 -3.35 -2.42
CA ASN A 195 -11.15 -2.24 -3.27
C ASN A 195 -9.62 -2.22 -3.42
N VAL A 196 -8.88 -2.63 -2.40
CA VAL A 196 -7.42 -2.82 -2.51
C VAL A 196 -7.10 -3.93 -3.51
N HIS A 197 -7.81 -5.06 -3.48
CA HIS A 197 -7.63 -6.14 -4.47
C HIS A 197 -7.97 -5.68 -5.88
N VAL A 198 -9.11 -5.00 -6.05
CA VAL A 198 -9.52 -4.42 -7.34
C VAL A 198 -8.44 -3.49 -7.90
N ALA A 199 -7.82 -2.66 -7.05
CA ALA A 199 -6.75 -1.77 -7.47
C ALA A 199 -5.47 -2.53 -7.86
N CYS A 200 -5.06 -3.56 -7.10
CA CYS A 200 -3.93 -4.42 -7.46
C CYS A 200 -4.16 -5.14 -8.81
N ASP A 201 -5.35 -5.68 -9.01
CA ASP A 201 -5.72 -6.36 -10.25
C ASP A 201 -5.78 -5.38 -11.43
N ALA A 202 -6.25 -4.15 -11.20
CA ALA A 202 -6.26 -3.10 -12.20
C ALA A 202 -4.85 -2.71 -12.66
N LEU A 203 -3.86 -2.64 -11.77
CA LEU A 203 -2.46 -2.40 -12.15
C LEU A 203 -1.94 -3.49 -13.08
N ARG A 204 -2.21 -4.76 -12.77
CA ARG A 204 -1.79 -5.90 -13.58
C ARG A 204 -2.50 -5.95 -14.94
N ALA A 205 -3.79 -5.63 -14.96
CA ALA A 205 -4.60 -5.72 -16.17
C ALA A 205 -4.40 -4.54 -17.14
N GLN A 206 -4.04 -3.34 -16.61
CA GLN A 206 -3.97 -2.12 -17.40
C GLN A 206 -2.53 -1.70 -17.75
N SER A 207 -1.50 -2.39 -17.21
CA SER A 207 -0.10 -2.09 -17.49
C SER A 207 0.70 -3.34 -17.81
N ASP A 208 0.99 -3.55 -19.07
CA ASP A 208 1.92 -4.60 -19.52
C ASP A 208 3.32 -4.41 -18.92
N ILE A 209 3.70 -3.16 -18.64
CA ILE A 209 4.99 -2.82 -18.03
C ILE A 209 5.05 -3.38 -16.61
N LEU A 210 4.06 -3.07 -15.78
CA LEU A 210 4.03 -3.51 -14.38
C LEU A 210 3.82 -5.02 -14.28
N ALA A 211 2.93 -5.58 -15.08
CA ALA A 211 2.70 -7.03 -15.14
C ALA A 211 3.97 -7.79 -15.56
N GLY A 212 4.72 -7.27 -16.53
CA GLY A 212 6.01 -7.84 -16.95
C GLY A 212 7.05 -7.81 -15.84
N LEU A 213 7.24 -6.67 -15.18
CA LEU A 213 8.20 -6.51 -14.07
C LEU A 213 7.86 -7.38 -12.86
N GLU A 214 6.57 -7.53 -12.53
CA GLU A 214 6.12 -8.43 -11.47
C GLU A 214 6.37 -9.90 -11.84
N LYS A 215 6.06 -10.30 -13.07
CA LYS A 215 6.30 -11.66 -13.59
C LYS A 215 7.78 -12.04 -13.54
N ASP A 216 8.66 -11.09 -13.84
CA ASP A 216 10.11 -11.31 -13.83
C ASP A 216 10.70 -11.26 -12.41
N GLY A 217 9.89 -10.98 -11.38
CA GLY A 217 10.33 -10.85 -10.00
C GLY A 217 11.14 -9.57 -9.71
N THR A 218 11.16 -8.63 -10.66
CA THR A 218 11.84 -7.33 -10.49
C THR A 218 11.12 -6.46 -9.48
N ILE A 219 9.77 -6.52 -9.46
CA ILE A 219 8.93 -5.81 -8.50
C ILE A 219 7.93 -6.76 -7.86
N VAL A 220 7.29 -6.25 -6.79
CA VAL A 220 6.13 -6.86 -6.15
C VAL A 220 5.01 -5.84 -6.13
N ILE A 221 3.77 -6.30 -6.44
CA ILE A 221 2.53 -5.55 -6.23
C ILE A 221 1.80 -6.17 -5.05
N ALA A 222 1.68 -5.42 -3.96
CA ALA A 222 1.06 -5.85 -2.72
C ALA A 222 -0.10 -4.95 -2.31
N GLY A 223 -1.00 -5.47 -1.49
CA GLY A 223 -2.14 -4.74 -0.92
C GLY A 223 -2.13 -4.78 0.60
N ALA A 224 -2.56 -3.68 1.21
CA ALA A 224 -2.69 -3.57 2.66
C ALA A 224 -3.86 -2.64 3.05
N VAL A 225 -4.34 -2.77 4.27
CA VAL A 225 -5.33 -1.87 4.87
C VAL A 225 -4.79 -1.32 6.19
N TYR A 226 -4.78 0.00 6.29
CA TYR A 226 -4.45 0.72 7.51
C TYR A 226 -5.70 0.94 8.38
N ASN A 227 -5.65 0.53 9.62
CA ASN A 227 -6.69 0.79 10.60
C ASN A 227 -6.47 2.16 11.25
N VAL A 228 -7.28 3.15 10.89
CA VAL A 228 -7.14 4.53 11.38
C VAL A 228 -7.38 4.70 12.88
N ALA A 229 -8.07 3.75 13.52
CA ALA A 229 -8.34 3.81 14.96
C ALA A 229 -7.24 3.15 15.80
N LYS A 230 -6.55 2.14 15.24
CA LYS A 230 -5.53 1.35 15.95
C LYS A 230 -4.11 1.71 15.55
N GLY A 231 -3.92 2.37 14.41
CA GLY A 231 -2.59 2.61 13.85
C GLY A 231 -1.91 1.34 13.32
N GLU A 232 -2.68 0.32 12.91
CA GLU A 232 -2.18 -0.97 12.46
C GLU A 232 -2.35 -1.15 10.96
N VAL A 233 -1.40 -1.78 10.29
CA VAL A 233 -1.49 -2.19 8.88
C VAL A 233 -1.66 -3.69 8.80
N GLU A 234 -2.72 -4.13 8.14
CA GLU A 234 -2.94 -5.51 7.75
C GLU A 234 -2.51 -5.69 6.28
N PHE A 235 -1.48 -6.51 6.05
CA PHE A 235 -1.04 -6.85 4.70
C PHE A 235 -1.92 -7.98 4.15
N LEU A 236 -2.72 -7.68 3.11
CA LEU A 236 -3.68 -8.61 2.50
C LEU A 236 -3.00 -9.60 1.54
N THR A 237 -1.99 -9.13 0.82
CA THR A 237 -1.16 -9.93 -0.08
C THR A 237 0.30 -9.69 0.28
N LYS A 238 1.08 -10.77 0.32
CA LYS A 238 2.53 -10.72 0.56
C LYS A 238 3.22 -11.32 -0.66
N PRO A 239 4.45 -10.85 -0.96
CA PRO A 239 5.27 -11.43 -2.02
C PRO A 239 5.54 -12.90 -1.80
#